data_a08b5293a539abb18c1d1f6069b4b4e8
#
_entry.id   a08b5293a539abb18c1d1f6069b4b4e8
#
_cell.length_a   1.000
_cell.length_b   1.000
_cell.length_c   1.000
_cell.angle_alpha   90.00
_cell.angle_beta   90.00
_cell.angle_gamma   90.00
#
_symmetry.space_group_name_H-M   'P 1'
#
loop_
_entity.id
_entity.type
_entity.pdbx_description
1 polymer ?
#
loop_
_entity_poly.entity_id
_entity_poly.type
_entity_poly.pdbx_seq_one_letter_code
_entity_poly.pdbx_strand_id
1 'polypeptide(L)'
;MTSKSVKITDIIPQRKPFVFIDSLLGCDESSAETSYLIREDSIFTENGVFQTPGLIENIAQSAVAKIGYVSKFIEHGKVTVGYIGNVHHLIVNRNPEVGETIHTTVIFGENIAGIQLCEAVVRAGSEIIAQSSIKTAQDTSMPVDD
;
A
#
# COMPACT_ATOMS: atom_id res chain seq x y z
N MET A 1 -14.69 -6.90 -8.97
CA MET A 1 -13.74 -5.89 -8.61
C MET A 1 -13.09 -5.31 -9.85
N THR A 2 -13.09 -4.04 -9.94
CA THR A 2 -12.68 -3.36 -11.14
C THR A 2 -11.23 -2.97 -11.08
N SER A 3 -10.47 -3.32 -12.07
CA SER A 3 -9.19 -2.70 -12.24
C SER A 3 -9.37 -1.54 -13.20
N LYS A 4 -9.40 -0.36 -12.70
CA LYS A 4 -9.30 0.82 -13.51
C LYS A 4 -7.85 1.23 -13.56
N SER A 5 -7.42 1.70 -14.72
CA SER A 5 -6.12 2.34 -14.83
C SER A 5 -6.17 3.64 -14.05
N VAL A 6 -5.58 3.64 -12.88
CA VAL A 6 -5.58 4.78 -11.97
C VAL A 6 -4.15 5.26 -11.82
N LYS A 7 -3.97 6.56 -11.93
CA LYS A 7 -2.67 7.15 -11.66
C LYS A 7 -2.43 7.11 -10.15
N ILE A 8 -1.36 6.46 -9.75
CA ILE A 8 -1.07 6.23 -8.33
C ILE A 8 -0.99 7.53 -7.54
N THR A 9 -0.39 8.57 -8.09
CA THR A 9 -0.27 9.84 -7.38
C THR A 9 -1.60 10.58 -7.20
N ASP A 10 -2.67 10.09 -7.83
CA ASP A 10 -4.01 10.61 -7.58
C ASP A 10 -4.64 10.02 -6.33
N ILE A 11 -4.12 8.91 -5.82
CA ILE A 11 -4.71 8.20 -4.68
C ILE A 11 -3.80 8.07 -3.49
N ILE A 12 -2.51 8.43 -3.62
CA ILE A 12 -1.59 8.49 -2.48
C ILE A 12 -0.96 9.88 -2.42
N PRO A 13 -0.58 10.34 -1.22
CA PRO A 13 0.04 11.66 -1.08
C PRO A 13 1.52 11.69 -1.44
N GLN A 14 2.19 10.55 -1.42
CA GLN A 14 3.62 10.48 -1.66
C GLN A 14 3.96 10.85 -3.10
N ARG A 15 5.17 11.34 -3.31
CA ARG A 15 5.71 11.70 -4.63
C ARG A 15 7.11 11.14 -4.78
N LYS A 16 7.57 11.00 -6.01
CA LYS A 16 8.92 10.49 -6.28
C LYS A 16 9.95 11.33 -5.52
N PRO A 17 10.98 10.72 -4.97
CA PRO A 17 11.37 9.31 -5.09
C PRO A 17 10.75 8.39 -4.03
N PHE A 18 9.68 8.81 -3.35
CA PHE A 18 9.10 8.10 -2.23
C PHE A 18 7.82 7.35 -2.60
N VAL A 19 7.68 6.96 -3.85
CA VAL A 19 6.54 6.15 -4.32
C VAL A 19 7.01 4.72 -4.52
N PHE A 20 6.39 3.78 -3.80
CA PHE A 20 6.80 2.38 -3.79
C PHE A 20 5.68 1.43 -4.18
N ILE A 21 4.73 1.93 -4.96
CA ILE A 21 3.74 1.12 -5.68
C ILE A 21 3.62 1.69 -7.10
N ASP A 22 3.44 0.81 -8.07
CA ASP A 22 3.28 1.25 -9.46
C ASP A 22 1.82 1.26 -9.89
N SER A 23 1.05 0.28 -9.45
CA SER A 23 -0.32 0.10 -9.91
C SER A 23 -1.20 -0.44 -8.80
N LEU A 24 -2.45 0.02 -8.79
CA LEU A 24 -3.50 -0.61 -8.01
C LEU A 24 -4.20 -1.59 -8.93
N LEU A 25 -3.98 -2.88 -8.71
CA LEU A 25 -4.50 -3.93 -9.58
C LEU A 25 -5.94 -4.28 -9.27
N GLY A 26 -6.31 -4.17 -8.01
CA GLY A 26 -7.64 -4.50 -7.58
C GLY A 26 -7.97 -3.84 -6.26
N CYS A 27 -9.25 -3.50 -6.11
CA CYS A 27 -9.72 -2.88 -4.87
C CYS A 27 -11.21 -3.17 -4.72
N ASP A 28 -11.59 -3.74 -3.58
CA ASP A 28 -12.98 -3.91 -3.21
C ASP A 28 -13.18 -3.42 -1.78
N GLU A 29 -14.33 -3.74 -1.18
CA GLU A 29 -14.66 -3.24 0.16
C GLU A 29 -13.67 -3.69 1.24
N SER A 30 -13.06 -4.85 1.06
CA SER A 30 -12.27 -5.46 2.11
C SER A 30 -10.80 -5.69 1.74
N SER A 31 -10.42 -5.44 0.49
CA SER A 31 -9.02 -5.73 0.10
C SER A 31 -8.55 -4.84 -1.03
N ALA A 32 -7.24 -4.76 -1.16
CA ALA A 32 -6.59 -4.10 -2.28
C ALA A 32 -5.34 -4.89 -2.65
N GLU A 33 -5.00 -4.85 -3.93
CA GLU A 33 -3.76 -5.45 -4.42
C GLU A 33 -3.01 -4.45 -5.26
N THR A 34 -1.72 -4.32 -5.01
CA THR A 34 -0.83 -3.41 -5.75
C THR A 34 0.31 -4.19 -6.38
N SER A 35 0.94 -3.58 -7.37
CA SER A 35 2.18 -4.11 -7.95
C SER A 35 3.28 -3.08 -7.89
N TYR A 36 4.51 -3.54 -7.83
CA TYR A 36 5.68 -2.68 -7.82
C TYR A 36 6.87 -3.40 -8.42
N LEU A 37 7.49 -2.80 -9.43
CA LEU A 37 8.72 -3.31 -10.02
C LEU A 37 9.91 -2.79 -9.21
N ILE A 38 10.76 -3.71 -8.77
CA ILE A 38 11.97 -3.33 -8.04
C ILE A 38 13.00 -2.78 -9.01
N ARG A 39 13.40 -1.53 -8.79
CA ARG A 39 14.31 -0.79 -9.67
C ARG A 39 15.63 -0.53 -8.97
N GLU A 40 16.68 -0.49 -9.77
CA GLU A 40 18.01 -0.25 -9.25
C GLU A 40 18.19 1.17 -8.69
N ASP A 41 17.47 2.13 -9.26
CA ASP A 41 17.56 3.53 -8.83
C ASP A 41 16.63 3.91 -7.68
N SER A 42 15.92 2.95 -7.11
CA SER A 42 15.10 3.23 -5.94
C SER A 42 15.99 3.59 -4.75
N ILE A 43 15.51 4.54 -3.92
CA ILE A 43 16.27 4.99 -2.74
C ILE A 43 16.44 3.87 -1.72
N PHE A 44 15.62 2.82 -1.78
CA PHE A 44 15.74 1.68 -0.86
C PHE A 44 16.38 0.46 -1.51
N THR A 45 16.88 0.59 -2.73
CA THR A 45 17.62 -0.50 -3.36
C THR A 45 19.11 -0.33 -3.10
N GLU A 46 19.73 -1.36 -2.57
CA GLU A 46 21.14 -1.37 -2.27
C GLU A 46 21.76 -2.67 -2.74
N ASN A 47 22.78 -2.60 -3.57
CA ASN A 47 23.46 -3.77 -4.14
C ASN A 47 22.48 -4.72 -4.83
N GLY A 48 21.52 -4.16 -5.56
CA GLY A 48 20.55 -4.95 -6.32
C GLY A 48 19.42 -5.54 -5.49
N VAL A 49 19.31 -5.20 -4.21
CA VAL A 49 18.32 -5.77 -3.30
C VAL A 49 17.48 -4.64 -2.68
N PHE A 50 16.17 -4.80 -2.73
CA PHE A 50 15.23 -3.85 -2.14
C PHE A 50 15.19 -4.08 -0.63
N GLN A 51 15.53 -3.06 0.14
CA GLN A 51 15.72 -3.18 1.58
C GLN A 51 14.40 -3.17 2.34
N THR A 52 14.42 -3.67 3.56
CA THR A 52 13.23 -3.82 4.39
C THR A 52 12.46 -2.52 4.60
N PRO A 53 13.08 -1.34 4.80
CA PRO A 53 12.30 -0.10 4.89
C PRO A 53 11.45 0.16 3.64
N GLY A 54 11.92 -0.24 2.47
CA GLY A 54 11.15 -0.13 1.24
C GLY A 54 9.93 -1.05 1.25
N LEU A 55 10.06 -2.25 1.79
CA LEU A 55 8.92 -3.17 1.93
C LEU A 55 7.87 -2.58 2.88
N ILE A 56 8.30 -1.98 3.97
CA ILE A 56 7.40 -1.34 4.93
C ILE A 56 6.63 -0.22 4.23
N GLU A 57 7.32 0.62 3.45
CA GLU A 57 6.68 1.70 2.71
C GLU A 57 5.73 1.18 1.64
N ASN A 58 6.11 0.11 0.94
CA ASN A 58 5.24 -0.53 -0.05
C ASN A 58 3.94 -1.02 0.59
N ILE A 59 4.05 -1.69 1.73
CA ILE A 59 2.88 -2.19 2.47
C ILE A 59 2.00 -1.02 2.91
N ALA A 60 2.61 0.01 3.47
CA ALA A 60 1.91 1.18 3.95
C ALA A 60 1.17 1.89 2.81
N GLN A 61 1.85 2.09 1.70
CA GLN A 61 1.26 2.78 0.55
C GLN A 61 0.17 1.96 -0.10
N SER A 62 0.28 0.63 -0.07
CA SER A 62 -0.78 -0.24 -0.60
C SER A 62 -2.08 -0.06 0.19
N ALA A 63 -2.00 0.07 1.50
CA ALA A 63 -3.17 0.33 2.33
C ALA A 63 -3.74 1.73 2.06
N VAL A 64 -2.88 2.73 1.99
CA VAL A 64 -3.29 4.11 1.71
C VAL A 64 -3.94 4.22 0.33
N ALA A 65 -3.43 3.47 -0.65
CA ALA A 65 -4.00 3.47 -2.01
C ALA A 65 -5.45 3.02 -2.02
N LYS A 66 -5.81 2.01 -1.22
CA LYS A 66 -7.21 1.61 -1.13
C LYS A 66 -8.07 2.73 -0.56
N ILE A 67 -7.60 3.36 0.51
CA ILE A 67 -8.33 4.45 1.16
C ILE A 67 -8.53 5.59 0.18
N GLY A 68 -7.49 5.97 -0.55
CA GLY A 68 -7.56 7.05 -1.53
C GLY A 68 -8.46 6.71 -2.71
N TYR A 69 -8.41 5.48 -3.19
CA TYR A 69 -9.26 5.03 -4.29
C TYR A 69 -10.74 5.06 -3.91
N VAL A 70 -11.08 4.53 -2.75
CA VAL A 70 -12.46 4.53 -2.26
C VAL A 70 -12.96 5.96 -2.08
N SER A 71 -12.17 6.80 -1.46
CA SER A 71 -12.52 8.20 -1.26
C SER A 71 -12.81 8.91 -2.57
N LYS A 72 -11.91 8.76 -3.54
CA LYS A 72 -11.97 9.52 -4.79
C LYS A 72 -13.01 8.98 -5.75
N PHE A 73 -13.13 7.66 -5.90
CA PHE A 73 -13.89 7.05 -6.96
C PHE A 73 -15.20 6.41 -6.52
N ILE A 74 -15.34 6.09 -5.24
CA ILE A 74 -16.52 5.43 -4.71
C ILE A 74 -17.37 6.42 -3.92
N GLU A 75 -16.74 7.20 -3.04
CA GLU A 75 -17.44 8.14 -2.17
C GLU A 75 -17.53 9.56 -2.75
N HIS A 76 -17.02 9.74 -3.94
CA HIS A 76 -17.16 10.97 -4.76
C HIS A 76 -16.82 12.26 -4.04
N GLY A 77 -15.58 12.42 -3.71
CA GLY A 77 -15.14 13.77 -3.56
C GLY A 77 -14.79 14.25 -2.20
N LYS A 78 -14.82 13.44 -1.19
CA LYS A 78 -14.18 13.85 0.05
C LYS A 78 -12.90 13.07 0.17
N VAL A 79 -11.80 13.75 -0.08
CA VAL A 79 -10.50 13.14 0.16
C VAL A 79 -10.32 13.06 1.66
N THR A 80 -10.40 11.86 2.17
CA THR A 80 -10.10 11.61 3.56
C THR A 80 -8.61 11.34 3.65
N VAL A 81 -7.93 12.05 4.52
CA VAL A 81 -6.52 11.77 4.76
C VAL A 81 -6.45 10.52 5.60
N GLY A 82 -6.11 9.41 4.95
CA GLY A 82 -5.81 8.19 5.66
C GLY A 82 -4.33 8.14 6.00
N TYR A 83 -4.00 7.69 7.18
CA TYR A 83 -2.62 7.47 7.53
C TYR A 83 -2.48 6.16 8.27
N ILE A 84 -1.27 5.64 8.22
CA ILE A 84 -0.98 4.37 8.86
C ILE A 84 -0.44 4.65 10.25
N GLY A 85 -1.12 4.09 11.23
CA GLY A 85 -0.66 4.23 12.60
C GLY A 85 0.52 3.33 12.92
N ASN A 86 0.51 2.10 12.40
CA ASN A 86 1.49 1.14 12.85
C ASN A 86 1.57 -0.08 11.93
N VAL A 87 2.78 -0.42 11.51
CA VAL A 87 3.09 -1.70 10.86
C VAL A 87 3.80 -2.56 11.89
N HIS A 88 3.26 -3.73 12.21
CA HIS A 88 3.86 -4.58 13.23
C HIS A 88 3.76 -6.05 12.84
N HIS A 89 4.46 -6.89 13.60
CA HIS A 89 4.57 -8.33 13.31
C HIS A 89 5.08 -8.56 11.89
N LEU A 90 6.04 -7.74 11.45
CA LEU A 90 6.64 -7.88 10.13
C LEU A 90 7.54 -9.09 10.09
N ILE A 91 7.28 -9.98 9.15
CA ILE A 91 8.12 -11.14 8.88
C ILE A 91 8.60 -11.01 7.45
N VAL A 92 9.92 -10.98 7.26
CA VAL A 92 10.51 -10.91 5.93
C VAL A 92 11.25 -12.23 5.69
N ASN A 93 10.75 -13.02 4.75
CA ASN A 93 11.38 -14.29 4.39
C ASN A 93 12.58 -14.07 3.47
N ARG A 94 12.46 -13.09 2.56
CA ARG A 94 13.58 -12.60 1.76
C ARG A 94 13.24 -11.22 1.21
N ASN A 95 14.27 -10.48 0.86
CA ASN A 95 14.10 -9.19 0.19
C ASN A 95 14.15 -9.39 -1.31
N PRO A 96 13.27 -8.74 -2.07
CA PRO A 96 13.26 -8.91 -3.53
C PRO A 96 14.43 -8.20 -4.19
N GLU A 97 14.78 -8.69 -5.36
CA GLU A 97 15.91 -8.16 -6.14
C GLU A 97 15.41 -7.33 -7.31
N VAL A 98 16.28 -6.47 -7.81
CA VAL A 98 16.01 -5.67 -9.00
C VAL A 98 15.50 -6.56 -10.13
N GLY A 99 14.44 -6.12 -10.79
CA GLY A 99 13.80 -6.84 -11.87
C GLY A 99 12.63 -7.70 -11.44
N GLU A 100 12.49 -7.98 -10.15
CA GLU A 100 11.31 -8.69 -9.68
C GLU A 100 10.15 -7.72 -9.53
N THR A 101 8.95 -8.18 -9.81
CA THR A 101 7.73 -7.43 -9.51
C THR A 101 7.07 -8.05 -8.30
N ILE A 102 6.84 -7.24 -7.29
CA ILE A 102 6.14 -7.72 -6.10
C ILE A 102 4.67 -7.33 -6.17
N HIS A 103 3.83 -8.20 -5.62
CA HIS A 103 2.39 -7.97 -5.49
C HIS A 103 2.06 -7.95 -4.01
N THR A 104 1.46 -6.88 -3.55
CA THR A 104 1.09 -6.72 -2.15
C THR A 104 -0.42 -6.71 -2.04
N THR A 105 -0.95 -7.62 -1.23
CA THR A 105 -2.37 -7.70 -0.93
C THR A 105 -2.57 -7.24 0.50
N VAL A 106 -3.46 -6.27 0.69
CA VAL A 106 -3.86 -5.80 2.01
C VAL A 106 -5.31 -6.17 2.23
N ILE A 107 -5.58 -6.89 3.30
CA ILE A 107 -6.94 -7.29 3.67
C ILE A 107 -7.34 -6.46 4.87
N PHE A 108 -8.44 -5.72 4.71
CA PHE A 108 -8.95 -4.83 5.74
C PHE A 108 -9.95 -5.59 6.60
N GLY A 109 -9.65 -5.71 7.88
CA GLY A 109 -10.49 -6.40 8.82
C GLY A 109 -11.39 -5.44 9.59
N GLU A 110 -11.55 -5.71 10.88
CA GLU A 110 -12.46 -4.96 11.71
C GLU A 110 -12.01 -3.51 11.92
N ASN A 111 -13.02 -2.63 11.99
CA ASN A 111 -12.81 -1.25 12.42
C ASN A 111 -13.30 -1.13 13.84
N ILE A 112 -12.40 -0.79 14.76
CA ILE A 112 -12.72 -0.65 16.18
C ILE A 112 -12.37 0.77 16.59
N ALA A 113 -13.38 1.56 16.90
CA ALA A 113 -13.21 2.94 17.38
C ALA A 113 -12.36 3.80 16.42
N GLY A 114 -12.56 3.64 15.10
CA GLY A 114 -11.86 4.42 14.08
C GLY A 114 -10.52 3.84 13.69
N ILE A 115 -10.10 2.75 14.30
CA ILE A 115 -8.85 2.07 13.94
C ILE A 115 -9.21 0.80 13.20
N GLN A 116 -8.69 0.65 11.99
CA GLN A 116 -8.92 -0.54 11.19
C GLN A 116 -7.71 -1.46 11.26
N LEU A 117 -7.99 -2.73 11.52
CA LEU A 117 -6.96 -3.77 11.57
C LEU A 117 -6.84 -4.40 10.20
N CYS A 118 -5.62 -4.52 9.71
CA CYS A 118 -5.35 -5.04 8.38
C CYS A 118 -4.24 -6.07 8.44
N GLU A 119 -4.25 -6.97 7.44
CA GLU A 119 -3.16 -7.91 7.21
C GLU A 119 -2.60 -7.69 5.82
N ALA A 120 -1.30 -7.77 5.68
CA ALA A 120 -0.64 -7.59 4.39
C ALA A 120 0.24 -8.78 4.06
N VAL A 121 0.23 -9.16 2.80
CA VAL A 121 1.08 -10.23 2.27
C VAL A 121 1.76 -9.71 1.01
N VAL A 122 3.06 -9.86 0.94
CA VAL A 122 3.87 -9.47 -0.23
C VAL A 122 4.35 -10.74 -0.92
N ARG A 123 4.09 -10.83 -2.22
CA ARG A 123 4.50 -11.98 -3.03
C ARG A 123 5.40 -11.54 -4.17
N ALA A 124 6.35 -12.43 -4.49
CA ALA A 124 7.10 -12.36 -5.74
C ALA A 124 6.76 -13.64 -6.49
N GLY A 125 6.02 -13.51 -7.58
CA GLY A 125 5.41 -14.68 -8.22
C GLY A 125 4.42 -15.35 -7.27
N SER A 126 4.58 -16.63 -7.03
CA SER A 126 3.75 -17.37 -6.07
C SER A 126 4.36 -17.43 -4.67
N GLU A 127 5.55 -16.91 -4.50
CA GLU A 127 6.27 -16.98 -3.23
C GLU A 127 5.88 -15.84 -2.31
N ILE A 128 5.52 -16.16 -1.07
CA ILE A 128 5.30 -15.14 -0.04
C ILE A 128 6.67 -14.72 0.48
N ILE A 129 7.04 -13.47 0.28
CA ILE A 129 8.33 -12.97 0.72
C ILE A 129 8.26 -12.12 1.99
N ALA A 130 7.08 -11.59 2.30
CA ALA A 130 6.90 -10.82 3.54
C ALA A 130 5.44 -10.79 3.93
N GLN A 131 5.19 -10.56 5.21
CA GLN A 131 3.83 -10.38 5.70
C GLN A 131 3.86 -9.56 7.00
N SER A 132 2.76 -8.87 7.27
CA SER A 132 2.67 -8.02 8.46
C SER A 132 1.23 -7.75 8.83
N SER A 133 1.04 -7.25 10.04
CA SER A 133 -0.22 -6.64 10.46
C SER A 133 -0.08 -5.14 10.40
N ILE A 134 -1.18 -4.45 10.09
CA ILE A 134 -1.19 -2.99 9.99
C ILE A 134 -2.40 -2.46 10.74
N LYS A 135 -2.21 -1.35 11.44
CA LYS A 135 -3.31 -0.56 11.97
C LYS A 135 -3.38 0.73 11.17
N THR A 136 -4.56 1.04 10.65
CA THR A 136 -4.78 2.31 9.95
C THR A 136 -5.80 3.11 10.70
N ALA A 137 -5.65 4.43 10.64
CA ALA A 137 -6.64 5.34 11.17
C ALA A 137 -6.99 6.34 10.08
N GLN A 138 -8.27 6.64 9.96
CA GLN A 138 -8.77 7.64 9.02
C GLN A 138 -9.30 8.80 9.82
N ASP A 139 -8.82 9.99 9.52
CA ASP A 139 -9.37 11.18 10.15
C ASP A 139 -10.44 11.77 9.25
N THR A 140 -11.69 11.47 9.60
CA THR A 140 -12.84 11.98 8.86
C THR A 140 -13.30 13.35 9.36
N SER A 141 -12.70 13.85 10.45
CA SER A 141 -13.08 15.14 11.01
C SER A 141 -12.41 16.31 10.28
N MET A 142 -11.42 16.01 9.45
CA MET A 142 -10.71 17.03 8.69
C MET A 142 -10.77 16.73 7.20
N PRO A 143 -11.91 17.01 6.55
CA PRO A 143 -11.96 16.87 5.10
C PRO A 143 -10.97 17.83 4.47
N VAL A 144 -10.23 17.32 3.49
CA VAL A 144 -9.33 18.18 2.74
C VAL A 144 -10.20 19.00 1.80
N ASP A 145 -10.23 20.29 2.03
CA ASP A 145 -10.90 21.21 1.11
C ASP A 145 -10.10 21.31 -0.17
N ASP A 146 -10.81 21.37 -1.22
CA ASP A 146 -10.24 21.56 -2.55
C ASP A 146 -9.60 22.90 -2.69
#